data_9308f3d2f99fca89704362debd0c62e6
#
_entry.id   9308f3d2f99fca89704362debd0c62e6
#
_cell.length_a   1.000
_cell.length_b   1.000
_cell.length_c   1.000
_cell.angle_alpha   90.00
_cell.angle_beta   90.00
_cell.angle_gamma   90.00
#
_symmetry.space_group_name_H-M   'P 1'
#
loop_
_entity.id
_entity.type
_entity.pdbx_description
1 polymer ?
#
loop_
_entity_poly.entity_id
_entity_poly.type
_entity_poly.pdbx_seq_one_letter_code
_entity_poly.pdbx_strand_id
1 'polypeptide(L)'
;NYETLILNLGLARVALGATTTGATLLGPGLVRAGGEGVISIERHQAIGTMEEALKSARFNLQLVHDAQSLVWGKLVINAAINPLTALLGIPNGELLERPSAREVMSALAREVADVAAAEHIRLPFSDPVKAAEDVARLTAANHSSMLQDIRRGAPTEIDAICGAVVRAGKKHN
;
A
#
# COMPACT_ATOMS: atom_id res chain seq x y z
N ASN A 1 -11.51 0.67 4.57
CA ASN A 1 -12.62 0.00 3.83
C ASN A 1 -12.97 -1.38 4.38
N TYR A 2 -11.99 -2.18 4.90
CA TYR A 2 -12.21 -3.54 5.39
C TYR A 2 -13.25 -3.60 6.51
N GLU A 3 -13.08 -2.77 7.55
CA GLU A 3 -14.01 -2.70 8.68
C GLU A 3 -15.44 -2.31 8.23
N THR A 4 -15.54 -1.32 7.33
CA THR A 4 -16.84 -0.91 6.78
C THR A 4 -17.52 -2.02 5.99
N LEU A 5 -16.75 -2.80 5.23
CA LEU A 5 -17.28 -3.94 4.47
C LEU A 5 -17.73 -5.05 5.41
N ILE A 6 -16.98 -5.38 6.46
CA ILE A 6 -17.38 -6.38 7.46
C ILE A 6 -18.66 -5.97 8.16
N LEU A 7 -18.79 -4.72 8.57
CA LEU A 7 -19.99 -4.21 9.23
C LEU A 7 -21.25 -4.34 8.37
N ASN A 8 -21.11 -4.18 7.05
CA ASN A 8 -22.26 -4.22 6.13
C ASN A 8 -22.53 -5.60 5.53
N LEU A 9 -21.50 -6.41 5.32
CA LEU A 9 -21.59 -7.68 4.59
C LEU A 9 -21.40 -8.92 5.49
N GLY A 10 -20.85 -8.73 6.68
CA GLY A 10 -20.43 -9.79 7.58
C GLY A 10 -19.05 -10.36 7.23
N LEU A 11 -18.32 -10.80 8.26
CA LEU A 11 -16.94 -11.32 8.14
C LEU A 11 -16.85 -12.50 7.16
N ALA A 12 -17.86 -13.36 7.11
CA ALA A 12 -17.88 -14.55 6.25
C ALA A 12 -17.90 -14.22 4.73
N ARG A 13 -18.12 -12.97 4.37
CA ARG A 13 -18.22 -12.52 2.94
C ARG A 13 -17.11 -11.57 2.52
N VAL A 14 -16.19 -11.25 3.42
CA VAL A 14 -15.12 -10.27 3.17
C VAL A 14 -13.77 -10.90 3.45
N ALA A 15 -12.91 -10.95 2.46
CA ALA A 15 -11.52 -11.36 2.58
C ALA A 15 -10.60 -10.15 2.42
N LEU A 16 -9.56 -10.07 3.23
CA LEU A 16 -8.55 -9.03 3.14
C LEU A 16 -7.46 -9.44 2.13
N GLY A 17 -6.97 -8.48 1.38
CA GLY A 17 -5.87 -8.73 0.46
C GLY A 17 -5.10 -7.47 0.10
N ALA A 18 -3.93 -7.68 -0.45
CA ALA A 18 -3.08 -6.63 -0.99
C ALA A 18 -2.58 -7.02 -2.39
N THR A 19 -2.38 -6.03 -3.25
CA THR A 19 -1.78 -6.28 -4.56
C THR A 19 -0.59 -5.37 -4.80
N THR A 20 0.42 -5.90 -5.47
CA THR A 20 1.54 -5.16 -6.07
C THR A 20 1.38 -5.02 -7.58
N THR A 21 0.32 -5.60 -8.16
CA THR A 21 0.00 -5.44 -9.58
C THR A 21 -0.38 -3.98 -9.85
N GLY A 22 0.36 -3.34 -10.73
CA GLY A 22 0.10 -1.97 -11.16
C GLY A 22 -0.45 -1.92 -12.59
N ALA A 23 -1.24 -0.88 -12.87
CA ALA A 23 -1.67 -0.57 -14.23
C ALA A 23 -1.85 0.94 -14.38
N THR A 24 -1.56 1.46 -15.57
CA THR A 24 -1.74 2.88 -15.89
C THR A 24 -2.78 3.02 -16.98
N LEU A 25 -3.85 3.75 -16.72
CA LEU A 25 -4.83 4.13 -17.72
C LEU A 25 -4.23 5.22 -18.62
N LEU A 26 -4.03 4.92 -19.90
CA LEU A 26 -3.47 5.84 -20.89
C LEU A 26 -4.56 6.63 -21.64
N GLY A 27 -5.79 6.11 -21.65
CA GLY A 27 -6.96 6.70 -22.30
C GLY A 27 -8.15 5.74 -22.21
N PRO A 28 -9.33 6.12 -22.70
CA PRO A 28 -10.50 5.24 -22.69
C PRO A 28 -10.19 3.89 -23.37
N GLY A 29 -10.31 2.80 -22.62
CA GLY A 29 -10.05 1.44 -23.12
C GLY A 29 -8.57 1.08 -23.33
N LEU A 30 -7.62 1.98 -23.05
CA LEU A 30 -6.19 1.74 -23.23
C LEU A 30 -5.47 1.70 -21.88
N VAL A 31 -5.02 0.51 -21.49
CA VAL A 31 -4.32 0.27 -20.22
C VAL A 31 -2.93 -0.27 -20.48
N ARG A 32 -1.92 0.28 -19.81
CA ARG A 32 -0.57 -0.25 -19.77
C ARG A 32 -0.36 -1.01 -18.48
N ALA A 33 0.02 -2.30 -18.59
CA ALA A 33 0.42 -3.08 -17.43
C ALA A 33 1.68 -2.51 -16.79
N GLY A 34 1.72 -2.44 -15.47
CA GLY A 34 2.84 -1.92 -14.67
C GLY A 34 3.91 -2.96 -14.34
N GLY A 35 3.90 -4.10 -15.05
CA GLY A 35 4.79 -5.22 -14.82
C GLY A 35 4.11 -6.38 -14.07
N GLU A 36 4.90 -7.42 -13.80
CA GLU A 36 4.43 -8.56 -13.01
C GLU A 36 4.25 -8.13 -11.54
N GLY A 37 3.09 -8.46 -10.99
CA GLY A 37 2.76 -8.22 -9.60
C GLY A 37 2.10 -9.44 -8.98
N VAL A 38 1.89 -9.41 -7.68
CA VAL A 38 1.25 -10.48 -6.92
C VAL A 38 -0.04 -9.94 -6.32
N ILE A 39 -1.10 -10.74 -6.38
CA ILE A 39 -2.32 -10.54 -5.61
C ILE A 39 -2.26 -11.49 -4.41
N SER A 40 -2.09 -10.94 -3.22
CA SER A 40 -2.07 -11.71 -1.97
C SER A 40 -3.41 -11.55 -1.26
N ILE A 41 -4.10 -12.66 -1.01
CA ILE A 41 -5.42 -12.67 -0.34
C ILE A 41 -5.35 -13.63 0.84
N GLU A 42 -5.98 -13.26 1.96
CA GLU A 42 -6.10 -14.18 3.10
C GLU A 42 -6.88 -15.44 2.72
N ARG A 43 -6.51 -16.56 3.34
CA ARG A 43 -7.26 -17.81 3.21
C ARG A 43 -8.65 -17.63 3.81
N HIS A 44 -9.67 -17.68 2.97
CA HIS A 44 -11.04 -17.43 3.36
C HIS A 44 -12.00 -18.36 2.60
N GLN A 45 -13.06 -18.81 3.26
CA GLN A 45 -14.02 -19.76 2.67
C GLN A 45 -14.74 -19.25 1.42
N ALA A 46 -14.88 -17.91 1.29
CA ALA A 46 -15.56 -17.28 0.17
C ALA A 46 -14.70 -17.11 -1.10
N ILE A 47 -13.42 -17.56 -1.09
CA ILE A 47 -12.49 -17.28 -2.20
C ILE A 47 -12.65 -18.25 -3.37
N GLY A 48 -13.15 -19.47 -3.18
CA GLY A 48 -13.17 -20.58 -4.13
C GLY A 48 -13.26 -20.22 -5.62
N THR A 49 -14.41 -19.76 -6.07
CA THR A 49 -14.61 -19.37 -7.50
C THR A 49 -13.79 -18.17 -7.95
N MET A 50 -13.47 -17.23 -7.03
CA MET A 50 -12.61 -16.08 -7.33
C MET A 50 -11.15 -16.51 -7.53
N GLU A 51 -10.67 -17.47 -6.77
CA GLU A 51 -9.32 -18.03 -6.94
C GLU A 51 -9.14 -18.62 -8.35
N GLU A 52 -10.10 -19.43 -8.80
CA GLU A 52 -10.10 -20.01 -10.13
C GLU A 52 -10.17 -18.94 -11.23
N ALA A 53 -11.03 -17.94 -11.06
CA ALA A 53 -11.17 -16.84 -12.02
C ALA A 53 -9.86 -16.02 -12.14
N LEU A 54 -9.21 -15.66 -11.02
CA LEU A 54 -7.95 -14.93 -11.03
C LEU A 54 -6.81 -15.74 -11.65
N LYS A 55 -6.73 -17.03 -11.34
CA LYS A 55 -5.73 -17.94 -11.95
C LYS A 55 -5.96 -18.13 -13.46
N SER A 56 -7.21 -18.28 -13.89
CA SER A 56 -7.55 -18.39 -15.31
C SER A 56 -7.23 -17.12 -16.10
N ALA A 57 -7.35 -15.96 -15.45
CA ALA A 57 -6.94 -14.67 -15.99
C ALA A 57 -5.41 -14.43 -15.91
N ARG A 58 -4.63 -15.43 -15.50
CA ARG A 58 -3.17 -15.40 -15.38
C ARG A 58 -2.62 -14.39 -14.37
N PHE A 59 -3.40 -14.03 -13.36
CA PHE A 59 -2.86 -13.28 -12.23
C PHE A 59 -2.00 -14.20 -11.36
N ASN A 60 -0.88 -13.65 -10.88
CA ASN A 60 -0.07 -14.32 -9.86
C ASN A 60 -0.78 -14.16 -8.50
N LEU A 61 -1.46 -15.22 -8.06
CA LEU A 61 -2.24 -15.25 -6.84
C LEU A 61 -1.52 -16.01 -5.74
N GLN A 62 -1.43 -15.42 -4.56
CA GLN A 62 -0.89 -16.01 -3.35
C GLN A 62 -1.92 -15.99 -2.23
N LEU A 63 -2.24 -17.16 -1.67
CA LEU A 63 -3.07 -17.26 -0.46
C LEU A 63 -2.18 -17.18 0.77
N VAL A 64 -2.47 -16.22 1.65
CA VAL A 64 -1.70 -15.94 2.86
C VAL A 64 -2.52 -16.18 4.12
N HIS A 65 -1.87 -16.43 5.25
CA HIS A 65 -2.53 -16.55 6.55
C HIS A 65 -2.67 -15.22 7.28
N ASP A 66 -1.78 -14.28 7.02
CA ASP A 66 -1.74 -12.96 7.66
C ASP A 66 -1.74 -11.86 6.59
N ALA A 67 -2.94 -11.51 6.11
CA ALA A 67 -3.09 -10.41 5.16
C ALA A 67 -2.95 -9.03 5.83
N GLN A 68 -3.20 -8.92 7.14
CA GLN A 68 -2.97 -7.67 7.88
C GLN A 68 -1.51 -7.25 7.83
N SER A 69 -0.60 -8.20 8.02
CA SER A 69 0.85 -7.99 7.87
C SER A 69 1.18 -7.32 6.53
N LEU A 70 0.63 -7.84 5.43
CA LEU A 70 0.89 -7.30 4.09
C LEU A 70 0.28 -5.91 3.87
N VAL A 71 -0.95 -5.71 4.37
CA VAL A 71 -1.64 -4.40 4.25
C VAL A 71 -0.89 -3.33 5.02
N TRP A 72 -0.45 -3.63 6.26
CA TRP A 72 0.34 -2.70 7.05
C TRP A 72 1.75 -2.49 6.49
N GLY A 73 2.38 -3.54 5.94
CA GLY A 73 3.63 -3.39 5.21
C GLY A 73 3.51 -2.42 4.04
N LYS A 74 2.43 -2.54 3.26
CA LYS A 74 2.13 -1.58 2.19
C LYS A 74 1.82 -0.19 2.73
N LEU A 75 1.14 -0.08 3.87
CA LEU A 75 0.83 1.19 4.52
C LEU A 75 2.10 1.93 4.96
N VAL A 76 3.08 1.24 5.56
CA VAL A 76 4.40 1.81 5.91
C VAL A 76 5.04 2.48 4.69
N ILE A 77 5.11 1.76 3.58
CA ILE A 77 5.75 2.23 2.35
C ILE A 77 4.97 3.40 1.74
N ASN A 78 3.65 3.28 1.64
CA ASN A 78 2.82 4.33 1.04
C ASN A 78 2.81 5.60 1.90
N ALA A 79 2.74 5.50 3.21
CA ALA A 79 2.78 6.66 4.11
C ALA A 79 4.13 7.37 4.09
N ALA A 80 5.23 6.63 3.90
CA ALA A 80 6.57 7.19 3.81
C ALA A 80 6.85 7.87 2.46
N ILE A 81 6.35 7.33 1.35
CA ILE A 81 6.70 7.78 -0.01
C ILE A 81 5.65 8.74 -0.59
N ASN A 82 4.37 8.34 -0.56
CA ASN A 82 3.35 9.02 -1.37
C ASN A 82 3.11 10.49 -0.98
N PRO A 83 2.95 10.84 0.31
CA PRO A 83 2.75 12.25 0.71
C PRO A 83 3.95 13.12 0.37
N LEU A 84 5.17 12.63 0.58
CA LEU A 84 6.37 13.41 0.34
C LEU A 84 6.59 13.67 -1.15
N THR A 85 6.45 12.66 -1.99
CA THR A 85 6.55 12.83 -3.44
C THR A 85 5.46 13.74 -3.99
N ALA A 86 4.25 13.68 -3.42
CA ALA A 86 3.14 14.54 -3.77
C ALA A 86 3.38 16.01 -3.39
N LEU A 87 3.89 16.27 -2.17
CA LEU A 87 4.23 17.61 -1.69
C LEU A 87 5.40 18.23 -2.46
N LEU A 88 6.43 17.42 -2.76
CA LEU A 88 7.63 17.90 -3.44
C LEU A 88 7.51 17.90 -4.97
N GLY A 89 6.50 17.23 -5.54
CA GLY A 89 6.28 17.14 -6.98
C GLY A 89 7.31 16.27 -7.73
N ILE A 90 7.99 15.35 -7.03
CA ILE A 90 9.16 14.59 -7.52
C ILE A 90 8.85 13.09 -7.69
N PRO A 91 9.60 12.35 -8.54
CA PRO A 91 9.55 10.91 -8.61
C PRO A 91 10.11 10.25 -7.34
N ASN A 92 9.79 8.97 -7.14
CA ASN A 92 10.10 8.25 -5.90
C ASN A 92 11.61 8.22 -5.57
N GLY A 93 12.46 8.02 -6.57
CA GLY A 93 13.92 7.91 -6.37
C GLY A 93 14.57 9.19 -5.87
N GLU A 94 14.03 10.36 -6.26
CA GLU A 94 14.57 11.64 -5.79
C GLU A 94 14.47 11.85 -4.27
N LEU A 95 13.58 11.12 -3.58
CA LEU A 95 13.55 11.13 -2.11
C LEU A 95 14.87 10.67 -1.51
N LEU A 96 15.56 9.71 -2.15
CA LEU A 96 16.83 9.17 -1.67
C LEU A 96 18.00 10.10 -1.95
N GLU A 97 17.89 10.95 -2.96
CA GLU A 97 18.91 11.91 -3.39
C GLU A 97 18.88 13.21 -2.56
N ARG A 98 17.78 13.47 -1.84
CA ARG A 98 17.57 14.67 -1.03
C ARG A 98 17.67 14.32 0.46
N PRO A 99 18.76 14.65 1.16
CA PRO A 99 19.00 14.21 2.55
C PRO A 99 17.82 14.49 3.49
N SER A 100 17.27 15.71 3.48
CA SER A 100 16.14 16.07 4.35
C SER A 100 14.86 15.30 4.01
N ALA A 101 14.59 15.06 2.72
CA ALA A 101 13.41 14.27 2.31
C ALA A 101 13.57 12.80 2.74
N ARG A 102 14.77 12.23 2.58
CA ARG A 102 15.11 10.87 3.04
C ARG A 102 14.98 10.72 4.56
N GLU A 103 15.40 11.74 5.31
CA GLU A 103 15.25 11.75 6.77
C GLU A 103 13.78 11.73 7.19
N VAL A 104 12.93 12.59 6.59
CA VAL A 104 11.49 12.62 6.87
C VAL A 104 10.83 11.31 6.43
N MET A 105 11.17 10.77 5.26
CA MET A 105 10.68 9.47 4.79
C MET A 105 11.01 8.36 5.81
N SER A 106 12.24 8.37 6.34
CA SER A 106 12.69 7.39 7.34
C SER A 106 11.93 7.53 8.66
N ALA A 107 11.65 8.76 9.10
CA ALA A 107 10.88 9.04 10.30
C ALA A 107 9.44 8.54 10.16
N LEU A 108 8.79 8.84 9.02
CA LEU A 108 7.44 8.36 8.71
C LEU A 108 7.36 6.82 8.67
N ALA A 109 8.34 6.16 8.06
CA ALA A 109 8.38 4.70 8.02
C ALA A 109 8.44 4.08 9.42
N ARG A 110 9.27 4.66 10.34
CA ARG A 110 9.35 4.22 11.73
C ARG A 110 8.05 4.48 12.48
N GLU A 111 7.48 5.68 12.37
CA GLU A 111 6.23 6.03 13.05
C GLU A 111 5.10 5.04 12.71
N VAL A 112 4.93 4.71 11.43
CA VAL A 112 3.91 3.73 11.02
C VAL A 112 4.22 2.34 11.56
N ALA A 113 5.49 1.94 11.61
CA ALA A 113 5.91 0.66 12.17
C ALA A 113 5.65 0.58 13.68
N ASP A 114 5.88 1.67 14.40
CA ASP A 114 5.60 1.76 15.85
C ASP A 114 4.09 1.64 16.11
N VAL A 115 3.25 2.29 15.31
CA VAL A 115 1.78 2.14 15.40
C VAL A 115 1.36 0.72 15.07
N ALA A 116 1.94 0.07 14.05
CA ALA A 116 1.67 -1.34 13.73
C ALA A 116 2.01 -2.26 14.91
N ALA A 117 3.15 -2.02 15.56
CA ALA A 117 3.56 -2.78 16.75
C ALA A 117 2.60 -2.58 17.92
N ALA A 118 2.10 -1.36 18.16
CA ALA A 118 1.10 -1.07 19.18
C ALA A 118 -0.26 -1.76 18.87
N GLU A 119 -0.63 -1.87 17.62
CA GLU A 119 -1.81 -2.65 17.15
C GLU A 119 -1.53 -4.18 17.13
N HIS A 120 -0.38 -4.65 17.64
CA HIS A 120 0.05 -6.05 17.63
C HIS A 120 0.16 -6.67 16.22
N ILE A 121 0.43 -5.87 15.21
CA ILE A 121 0.56 -6.32 13.82
C ILE A 121 2.04 -6.52 13.50
N ARG A 122 2.39 -7.72 13.08
CA ARG A 122 3.74 -8.05 12.62
C ARG A 122 3.91 -7.61 11.18
N LEU A 123 4.89 -6.74 10.92
CA LEU A 123 5.23 -6.34 9.56
C LEU A 123 5.94 -7.47 8.79
N PRO A 124 5.85 -7.51 7.44
CA PRO A 124 6.49 -8.54 6.62
C PRO A 124 8.00 -8.33 6.46
N PHE A 125 8.56 -7.31 7.08
CA PHE A 125 9.99 -6.95 7.08
C PHE A 125 10.41 -6.49 8.48
N SER A 126 11.71 -6.62 8.77
CA SER A 126 12.28 -6.23 10.06
C SER A 126 12.72 -4.76 10.12
N ASP A 127 13.01 -4.15 8.97
CA ASP A 127 13.48 -2.77 8.86
C ASP A 127 12.55 -1.96 7.96
N PRO A 128 11.66 -1.12 8.54
CA PRO A 128 10.70 -0.32 7.79
C PRO A 128 11.37 0.76 6.93
N VAL A 129 12.50 1.31 7.38
CA VAL A 129 13.24 2.33 6.64
C VAL A 129 13.86 1.72 5.40
N LYS A 130 14.56 0.60 5.57
CA LYS A 130 15.15 -0.14 4.46
C LYS A 130 14.08 -0.57 3.45
N ALA A 131 12.93 -1.05 3.91
CA ALA A 131 11.83 -1.46 3.03
C ALA A 131 11.31 -0.27 2.20
N ALA A 132 11.12 0.91 2.79
CA ALA A 132 10.72 2.12 2.08
C ALA A 132 11.79 2.57 1.08
N GLU A 133 13.06 2.58 1.46
CA GLU A 133 14.17 2.94 0.57
C GLU A 133 14.31 1.97 -0.61
N ASP A 134 14.17 0.67 -0.37
CA ASP A 134 14.27 -0.34 -1.43
C ASP A 134 13.14 -0.16 -2.45
N VAL A 135 11.91 0.14 -2.00
CA VAL A 135 10.80 0.45 -2.91
C VAL A 135 11.02 1.77 -3.65
N ALA A 136 11.48 2.82 -2.97
CA ALA A 136 11.79 4.10 -3.62
C ALA A 136 12.87 3.93 -4.71
N ARG A 137 13.87 3.08 -4.46
CA ARG A 137 14.94 2.76 -5.42
C ARG A 137 14.43 1.92 -6.58
N LEU A 138 13.65 0.87 -6.29
CA LEU A 138 13.09 -0.02 -7.32
C LEU A 138 12.13 0.72 -8.28
N THR A 139 11.44 1.72 -7.75
CA THR A 139 10.46 2.52 -8.50
C THR A 139 10.95 3.94 -8.77
N ALA A 140 12.27 4.15 -8.88
CA ALA A 140 12.89 5.48 -8.87
C ALA A 140 12.31 6.45 -9.90
N ALA A 141 12.04 5.98 -11.11
CA ALA A 141 11.47 6.79 -12.19
C ALA A 141 9.93 6.96 -12.09
N ASN A 142 9.26 6.26 -11.16
CA ASN A 142 7.82 6.31 -11.05
C ASN A 142 7.37 7.53 -10.23
N HIS A 143 6.21 8.06 -10.58
CA HIS A 143 5.46 8.99 -9.74
C HIS A 143 4.50 8.21 -8.86
N SER A 144 4.45 8.52 -7.56
CA SER A 144 3.49 7.88 -6.66
C SER A 144 2.04 8.10 -7.11
N SER A 145 1.13 7.22 -6.71
CA SER A 145 -0.30 7.38 -7.01
C SER A 145 -0.83 8.73 -6.52
N MET A 146 -0.44 9.14 -5.32
CA MET A 146 -0.86 10.43 -4.73
C MET A 146 -0.35 11.63 -5.54
N LEU A 147 0.88 11.61 -6.04
CA LEU A 147 1.37 12.65 -6.94
C LEU A 147 0.60 12.67 -8.26
N GLN A 148 0.26 11.49 -8.80
CA GLN A 148 -0.56 11.39 -10.00
C GLN A 148 -1.98 11.94 -9.78
N ASP A 149 -2.58 11.69 -8.59
CA ASP A 149 -3.89 12.25 -8.22
C ASP A 149 -3.85 13.77 -8.19
N ILE A 150 -2.84 14.36 -7.53
CA ILE A 150 -2.66 15.83 -7.48
C ILE A 150 -2.52 16.42 -8.89
N ARG A 151 -1.68 15.81 -9.74
CA ARG A 151 -1.44 16.30 -11.11
C ARG A 151 -2.68 16.30 -11.99
N ARG A 152 -3.62 15.40 -11.75
CA ARG A 152 -4.90 15.34 -12.47
C ARG A 152 -6.06 16.03 -11.76
N GLY A 153 -5.80 16.69 -10.62
CA GLY A 153 -6.82 17.36 -9.81
C GLY A 153 -7.82 16.40 -9.16
N ALA A 154 -7.43 15.14 -8.95
CA ALA A 154 -8.27 14.13 -8.30
C ALA A 154 -8.08 14.15 -6.77
N PRO A 155 -9.11 13.75 -5.98
CA PRO A 155 -8.95 13.51 -4.56
C PRO A 155 -7.86 12.47 -4.29
N THR A 156 -7.04 12.70 -3.27
CA THR A 156 -5.99 11.78 -2.84
C THR A 156 -6.48 10.83 -1.76
N GLU A 157 -5.74 9.73 -1.55
CA GLU A 157 -6.00 8.77 -0.47
C GLU A 157 -5.32 9.16 0.86
N ILE A 158 -4.97 10.43 1.09
CA ILE A 158 -4.23 10.89 2.28
C ILE A 158 -4.92 10.46 3.58
N ASP A 159 -6.25 10.57 3.66
CA ASP A 159 -7.01 10.17 4.84
C ASP A 159 -7.08 8.66 5.04
N ALA A 160 -7.06 7.90 3.95
CA ALA A 160 -7.02 6.43 4.00
C ALA A 160 -5.62 5.90 4.36
N ILE A 161 -4.57 6.65 4.06
CA ILE A 161 -3.17 6.31 4.34
C ILE A 161 -2.76 6.94 5.67
N CYS A 162 -2.37 8.21 5.68
CA CYS A 162 -1.87 8.88 6.89
C CYS A 162 -2.96 9.06 7.96
N GLY A 163 -4.19 9.38 7.56
CA GLY A 163 -5.32 9.48 8.48
C GLY A 163 -5.63 8.17 9.20
N ALA A 164 -5.45 7.02 8.55
CA ALA A 164 -5.61 5.72 9.20
C ALA A 164 -4.54 5.49 10.28
N VAL A 165 -3.28 5.85 10.01
CA VAL A 165 -2.18 5.75 10.98
C VAL A 165 -2.45 6.64 12.19
N VAL A 166 -2.86 7.89 11.98
CA VAL A 166 -3.20 8.82 13.06
C VAL A 166 -4.35 8.30 13.92
N ARG A 167 -5.38 7.72 13.30
CA ARG A 167 -6.52 7.14 14.05
C ARG A 167 -6.09 5.92 14.86
N ALA A 168 -5.25 5.05 14.30
CA ALA A 168 -4.72 3.90 15.02
C ALA A 168 -3.83 4.33 16.18
N GLY A 169 -2.86 5.23 15.95
CA GLY A 169 -1.97 5.73 16.99
C GLY A 169 -2.69 6.39 18.16
N LYS A 170 -3.76 7.15 17.91
CA LYS A 170 -4.57 7.78 18.97
C LYS A 170 -5.25 6.80 19.94
N LYS A 171 -5.36 5.52 19.60
CA LYS A 171 -5.92 4.51 20.51
C LYS A 171 -4.92 4.07 21.57
N HIS A 172 -3.62 4.35 21.36
CA HIS A 172 -2.52 3.87 22.17
C HIS A 172 -1.80 5.00 22.94
N ASN A 173 -2.27 6.24 22.85
CA ASN A 173 -1.79 7.41 23.59
C ASN A 173 -2.70 7.76 24.77
#